data_f4a017ca85f06fc0a823c86ce6ef7254
#
_entry.id   f4a017ca85f06fc0a823c86ce6ef7254
#
_cell.length_a   1.000
_cell.length_b   1.000
_cell.length_c   1.000
_cell.angle_alpha   90.00
_cell.angle_beta   90.00
_cell.angle_gamma   90.00
#
_symmetry.space_group_name_H-M   'P 1'
#
loop_
_entity.id
_entity.type
_entity.pdbx_description
1 polymer ?
#
loop_
_entity_poly.entity_id
_entity_poly.type
_entity_poly.pdbx_seq_one_letter_code
_entity_poly.pdbx_strand_id
1 'polypeptide(L)'
;MEEQIKDNDVPIVDLEKLVEEGELKELDFSLLSTFSNQKFALELLKTSSEYLGISRSNNIEQIARFLRLFGLGTKDGRAWMPFCAAGLSFAAAKTFCDLSGIKYNQKNAISVFKSVLLTIKDRYFRPSARVREIKETAINQGRYLSNNAANRKLVKPGYLVLFQFDSDTMPDHIGIVVSIDADSVKTVEFNTSAENNTNGGAVSRRDRSFKTIDGFVKLY
;
A
#
# COMPACT_ATOMS: atom_id res chain seq x y z
N MET A 1 10.80 -4.60 -26.44
CA MET A 1 10.22 -3.56 -25.59
C MET A 1 9.12 -4.27 -24.80
N GLU A 2 9.29 -4.44 -23.49
CA GLU A 2 8.22 -4.94 -22.65
C GLU A 2 7.24 -3.78 -22.43
N GLU A 3 5.98 -4.01 -22.76
CA GLU A 3 4.90 -3.05 -22.52
C GLU A 3 4.76 -2.84 -21.01
N GLN A 4 4.94 -1.62 -20.54
CA GLN A 4 4.82 -1.31 -19.12
C GLN A 4 3.34 -1.33 -18.73
N ILE A 5 2.94 -2.29 -17.90
CA ILE A 5 1.59 -2.33 -17.32
C ILE A 5 1.46 -1.15 -16.36
N LYS A 6 0.51 -0.25 -16.64
CA LYS A 6 0.19 0.90 -15.79
C LYS A 6 -0.70 0.49 -14.61
N ASP A 7 -0.75 1.32 -13.57
CA ASP A 7 -1.63 1.09 -12.40
C ASP A 7 -3.10 0.91 -12.81
N ASN A 8 -3.54 1.61 -13.84
CA ASN A 8 -4.89 1.52 -14.39
C ASN A 8 -5.21 0.15 -15.04
N ASP A 9 -4.21 -0.63 -15.43
CA ASP A 9 -4.37 -1.95 -16.04
C ASP A 9 -4.45 -3.07 -14.98
N VAL A 10 -4.24 -2.73 -13.71
CA VAL A 10 -4.38 -3.68 -12.59
C VAL A 10 -5.88 -3.99 -12.40
N PRO A 11 -6.30 -5.26 -12.36
CA PRO A 11 -7.70 -5.61 -12.14
C PRO A 11 -8.26 -5.05 -10.83
N ILE A 12 -9.52 -4.62 -10.86
CA ILE A 12 -10.26 -4.22 -9.66
C ILE A 12 -10.60 -5.49 -8.88
N VAL A 13 -10.31 -5.49 -7.60
CA VAL A 13 -10.71 -6.55 -6.67
C VAL A 13 -11.80 -6.02 -5.75
N ASP A 14 -13.00 -6.53 -5.94
CA ASP A 14 -14.15 -6.19 -5.10
C ASP A 14 -14.10 -7.02 -3.81
N LEU A 15 -13.71 -6.37 -2.71
CA LEU A 15 -13.58 -7.03 -1.41
C LEU A 15 -14.94 -7.47 -0.85
N GLU A 16 -15.99 -6.67 -1.09
CA GLU A 16 -17.36 -6.98 -0.66
C GLU A 16 -17.89 -8.23 -1.38
N LYS A 17 -17.68 -8.29 -2.69
CA LYS A 17 -18.05 -9.47 -3.49
C LYS A 17 -17.36 -10.74 -3.02
N LEU A 18 -16.08 -10.67 -2.65
CA LEU A 18 -15.36 -11.84 -2.10
C LEU A 18 -15.95 -12.33 -0.77
N VAL A 19 -16.55 -11.45 0.04
CA VAL A 19 -17.27 -11.85 1.25
C VAL A 19 -18.61 -12.50 0.90
N GLU A 20 -19.37 -11.91 -0.02
CA GLU A 20 -20.66 -12.45 -0.48
C GLU A 20 -20.49 -13.83 -1.12
N GLU A 21 -19.42 -14.07 -1.86
CA GLU A 21 -19.08 -15.35 -2.47
C GLU A 21 -18.48 -16.37 -1.47
N GLY A 22 -18.30 -15.98 -0.20
CA GLY A 22 -17.75 -16.85 0.86
C GLY A 22 -16.25 -17.11 0.76
N GLU A 23 -15.56 -16.43 -0.13
CA GLU A 23 -14.09 -16.50 -0.25
C GLU A 23 -13.37 -15.76 0.88
N LEU A 24 -14.03 -14.76 1.48
CA LEU A 24 -13.59 -14.06 2.68
C LEU A 24 -14.58 -14.32 3.83
N LYS A 25 -14.05 -14.74 4.97
CA LYS A 25 -14.83 -14.77 6.21
C LYS A 25 -14.61 -13.47 6.94
N GLU A 26 -15.68 -12.79 7.30
CA GLU A 26 -15.63 -11.67 8.22
C GLU A 26 -15.18 -12.21 9.59
N LEU A 27 -14.05 -11.69 10.09
CA LEU A 27 -13.58 -12.04 11.43
C LEU A 27 -14.32 -11.16 12.44
N ASP A 28 -14.78 -11.75 13.52
CA ASP A 28 -15.32 -10.98 14.66
C ASP A 28 -14.17 -10.26 15.38
N PHE A 29 -14.02 -8.98 15.08
CA PHE A 29 -12.98 -8.11 15.64
C PHE A 29 -13.39 -7.45 16.97
N SER A 30 -14.57 -7.75 17.49
CA SER A 30 -15.05 -7.16 18.76
C SER A 30 -14.16 -7.52 19.95
N LEU A 31 -13.44 -8.63 19.85
CA LEU A 31 -12.53 -9.16 20.89
C LEU A 31 -11.07 -8.73 20.71
N LEU A 32 -10.73 -8.00 19.62
CA LEU A 32 -9.35 -7.62 19.38
C LEU A 32 -8.98 -6.36 20.18
N SER A 33 -7.76 -6.35 20.70
CA SER A 33 -7.21 -5.20 21.39
C SER A 33 -7.27 -3.95 20.51
N THR A 34 -7.91 -2.89 21.01
CA THR A 34 -7.97 -1.61 20.32
C THR A 34 -6.62 -0.92 20.41
N PHE A 35 -6.03 -0.58 19.29
CA PHE A 35 -4.85 0.26 19.19
C PHE A 35 -5.20 1.56 18.44
N SER A 36 -4.46 2.63 18.73
CA SER A 36 -4.72 3.92 18.09
C SER A 36 -4.33 3.91 16.62
N ASN A 37 -4.99 4.76 15.83
CA ASN A 37 -4.63 4.94 14.41
C ASN A 37 -3.16 5.37 14.25
N GLN A 38 -2.65 6.19 15.17
CA GLN A 38 -1.24 6.58 15.19
C GLN A 38 -0.32 5.38 15.38
N LYS A 39 -0.64 4.47 16.32
CA LYS A 39 0.15 3.25 16.53
C LYS A 39 0.16 2.40 15.27
N PHE A 40 -1.00 2.22 14.63
CA PHE A 40 -1.07 1.48 13.37
C PHE A 40 -0.18 2.12 12.29
N ALA A 41 -0.27 3.45 12.09
CA ALA A 41 0.49 4.15 11.07
C ALA A 41 2.01 4.02 11.25
N LEU A 42 2.49 4.14 12.49
CA LEU A 42 3.92 4.01 12.81
C LEU A 42 4.42 2.57 12.68
N GLU A 43 3.62 1.58 13.10
CA GLU A 43 3.97 0.17 12.91
C GLU A 43 3.87 -0.23 11.43
N LEU A 44 2.95 0.35 10.64
CA LEU A 44 2.92 0.15 9.19
C LEU A 44 4.20 0.65 8.52
N LEU A 45 4.70 1.82 8.92
CA LEU A 45 5.98 2.34 8.43
C LEU A 45 7.13 1.39 8.77
N LYS A 46 7.16 0.87 10.00
CA LYS A 46 8.16 -0.10 10.44
C LYS A 46 8.06 -1.41 9.65
N THR A 47 6.87 -1.99 9.54
CA THR A 47 6.63 -3.22 8.77
C THR A 47 7.00 -3.04 7.29
N SER A 48 6.66 -1.89 6.69
CA SER A 48 7.06 -1.58 5.31
C SER A 48 8.58 -1.52 5.16
N SER A 49 9.27 -1.03 6.19
CA SER A 49 10.74 -0.94 6.19
C SER A 49 11.44 -2.31 6.33
N GLU A 50 10.76 -3.34 6.84
CA GLU A 50 11.28 -4.73 6.88
C GLU A 50 11.49 -5.31 5.47
N TYR A 51 10.80 -4.78 4.47
CA TYR A 51 10.90 -5.21 3.07
C TYR A 51 11.97 -4.47 2.25
N LEU A 52 12.69 -3.51 2.84
CA LEU A 52 13.73 -2.76 2.14
C LEU A 52 14.78 -3.70 1.52
N GLY A 53 15.15 -3.43 0.28
CA GLY A 53 16.09 -4.24 -0.49
C GLY A 53 15.47 -5.44 -1.21
N ILE A 54 14.22 -5.81 -0.92
CA ILE A 54 13.53 -6.84 -1.70
C ILE A 54 13.25 -6.33 -3.10
N SER A 55 13.57 -7.16 -4.10
CA SER A 55 13.39 -6.82 -5.51
C SER A 55 12.96 -8.04 -6.33
N ARG A 56 12.52 -7.78 -7.58
CA ARG A 56 12.22 -8.87 -8.53
C ARG A 56 13.43 -9.76 -8.82
N SER A 57 14.64 -9.21 -8.74
CA SER A 57 15.86 -9.96 -9.03
C SER A 57 16.33 -10.84 -7.88
N ASN A 58 16.01 -10.49 -6.63
CA ASN A 58 16.52 -11.24 -5.47
C ASN A 58 15.45 -11.99 -4.68
N ASN A 59 14.17 -11.59 -4.78
CA ASN A 59 13.08 -12.24 -4.04
C ASN A 59 11.72 -12.12 -4.75
N ILE A 60 11.61 -12.69 -5.95
CA ILE A 60 10.40 -12.69 -6.77
C ILE A 60 9.21 -13.32 -6.04
N GLU A 61 9.45 -14.34 -5.20
CA GLU A 61 8.39 -15.02 -4.45
C GLU A 61 7.71 -14.09 -3.43
N GLN A 62 8.48 -13.22 -2.76
CA GLN A 62 7.88 -12.23 -1.86
C GLN A 62 7.03 -11.21 -2.61
N ILE A 63 7.47 -10.78 -3.78
CA ILE A 63 6.67 -9.89 -4.65
C ILE A 63 5.41 -10.60 -5.13
N ALA A 64 5.51 -11.87 -5.53
CA ALA A 64 4.35 -12.68 -5.88
C ALA A 64 3.34 -12.77 -4.72
N ARG A 65 3.80 -12.84 -3.47
CA ARG A 65 2.91 -12.84 -2.29
C ARG A 65 2.15 -11.52 -2.12
N PHE A 66 2.78 -10.38 -2.39
CA PHE A 66 2.10 -9.08 -2.39
C PHE A 66 0.92 -9.09 -3.38
N LEU A 67 1.17 -9.55 -4.59
CA LEU A 67 0.16 -9.60 -5.66
C LEU A 67 -0.94 -10.63 -5.39
N ARG A 68 -0.60 -11.80 -4.85
CA ARG A 68 -1.57 -12.87 -4.50
C ARG A 68 -2.61 -12.43 -3.46
N LEU A 69 -2.32 -11.41 -2.65
CA LEU A 69 -3.30 -10.83 -1.73
C LEU A 69 -4.56 -10.36 -2.48
N PHE A 70 -4.41 -9.93 -3.73
CA PHE A 70 -5.47 -9.46 -4.60
C PHE A 70 -5.79 -10.44 -5.74
N GLY A 71 -5.42 -11.71 -5.63
CA GLY A 71 -5.65 -12.69 -6.69
C GLY A 71 -4.82 -12.44 -7.97
N LEU A 72 -3.91 -11.48 -7.91
CA LEU A 72 -3.02 -11.15 -9.03
C LEU A 72 -1.89 -12.19 -9.05
N GLY A 73 -2.03 -13.18 -9.92
CA GLY A 73 -1.08 -14.27 -10.02
C GLY A 73 0.17 -13.90 -10.79
N THR A 74 1.18 -14.76 -10.64
CA THR A 74 2.29 -14.84 -11.57
C THR A 74 1.86 -15.72 -12.74
N LYS A 75 1.80 -15.19 -13.96
CA LYS A 75 1.88 -16.04 -15.15
C LYS A 75 3.33 -16.49 -15.32
N ASP A 76 3.56 -17.78 -15.48
CA ASP A 76 4.89 -18.37 -15.75
C ASP A 76 5.97 -18.05 -14.71
N GLY A 77 5.59 -17.92 -13.42
CA GLY A 77 6.54 -17.65 -12.33
C GLY A 77 7.08 -16.22 -12.30
N ARG A 78 6.52 -15.30 -13.08
CA ARG A 78 6.96 -13.91 -13.17
C ARG A 78 5.91 -12.95 -12.60
N ALA A 79 6.31 -12.14 -11.64
CA ALA A 79 5.48 -11.09 -11.04
C ALA A 79 5.68 -9.78 -11.81
N TRP A 80 5.02 -9.65 -12.97
CA TRP A 80 5.19 -8.52 -13.89
C TRP A 80 4.42 -7.27 -13.50
N MET A 81 3.34 -7.42 -12.74
CA MET A 81 2.47 -6.31 -12.40
C MET A 81 3.13 -5.32 -11.43
N PRO A 82 2.80 -4.02 -11.50
CA PRO A 82 3.15 -3.05 -10.48
C PRO A 82 2.68 -3.55 -9.09
N PHE A 83 3.52 -3.41 -8.08
CA PHE A 83 3.19 -3.89 -6.73
C PHE A 83 3.30 -2.80 -5.66
N CYS A 84 3.28 -1.52 -6.02
CA CYS A 84 3.35 -0.42 -5.08
C CYS A 84 2.19 -0.44 -4.08
N ALA A 85 0.96 -0.40 -4.56
CA ALA A 85 -0.24 -0.45 -3.73
C ALA A 85 -0.47 -1.84 -3.12
N ALA A 86 -0.23 -2.93 -3.86
CA ALA A 86 -0.36 -4.30 -3.36
C ALA A 86 0.64 -4.59 -2.22
N GLY A 87 1.89 -4.17 -2.35
CA GLY A 87 2.92 -4.32 -1.32
C GLY A 87 2.61 -3.55 -0.06
N LEU A 88 2.17 -2.28 -0.21
CA LEU A 88 1.74 -1.47 0.93
C LEU A 88 0.52 -2.08 1.63
N SER A 89 -0.46 -2.56 0.88
CA SER A 89 -1.66 -3.22 1.43
C SER A 89 -1.33 -4.53 2.13
N PHE A 90 -0.37 -5.30 1.62
CA PHE A 90 0.15 -6.50 2.28
C PHE A 90 0.82 -6.14 3.61
N ALA A 91 1.67 -5.11 3.63
CA ALA A 91 2.30 -4.61 4.85
C ALA A 91 1.26 -4.15 5.87
N ALA A 92 0.17 -3.50 5.42
CA ALA A 92 -0.93 -3.08 6.28
C ALA A 92 -1.67 -4.26 6.91
N ALA A 93 -1.97 -5.30 6.12
CA ALA A 93 -2.61 -6.52 6.64
C ALA A 93 -1.71 -7.23 7.66
N LYS A 94 -0.40 -7.37 7.37
CA LYS A 94 0.57 -7.90 8.32
C LYS A 94 0.59 -7.08 9.62
N THR A 95 0.71 -5.76 9.51
CA THR A 95 0.72 -4.85 10.68
C THR A 95 -0.54 -5.01 11.53
N PHE A 96 -1.70 -5.08 10.90
CA PHE A 96 -2.95 -5.25 11.61
C PHE A 96 -2.99 -6.59 12.36
N CYS A 97 -2.59 -7.69 11.73
CA CYS A 97 -2.52 -9.01 12.36
C CYS A 97 -1.56 -9.00 13.57
N ASP A 98 -0.35 -8.45 13.39
CA ASP A 98 0.66 -8.41 14.45
C ASP A 98 0.18 -7.59 15.66
N LEU A 99 -0.41 -6.41 15.44
CA LEU A 99 -0.95 -5.55 16.50
C LEU A 99 -2.18 -6.16 17.21
N SER A 100 -2.97 -6.95 16.48
CA SER A 100 -4.18 -7.60 16.99
C SER A 100 -3.89 -8.98 17.60
N GLY A 101 -2.66 -9.47 17.52
CA GLY A 101 -2.30 -10.81 18.00
C GLY A 101 -2.84 -11.96 17.14
N ILE A 102 -3.32 -11.67 15.91
CA ILE A 102 -3.80 -12.67 14.97
C ILE A 102 -2.63 -13.52 14.48
N LYS A 103 -2.70 -14.84 14.70
CA LYS A 103 -1.61 -15.76 14.32
C LYS A 103 -1.70 -16.16 12.86
N TYR A 104 -0.57 -16.13 12.18
CA TYR A 104 -0.41 -16.61 10.81
C TYR A 104 0.99 -17.21 10.63
N ASN A 105 1.18 -17.92 9.54
CA ASN A 105 2.45 -18.48 9.09
C ASN A 105 2.56 -18.36 7.56
N GLN A 106 3.67 -18.81 6.99
CA GLN A 106 3.88 -18.69 5.55
C GLN A 106 2.81 -19.36 4.68
N LYS A 107 2.19 -20.46 5.16
CA LYS A 107 1.20 -21.22 4.38
C LYS A 107 -0.18 -20.55 4.37
N ASN A 108 -0.58 -19.90 5.48
CA ASN A 108 -1.91 -19.31 5.63
C ASN A 108 -1.92 -17.77 5.62
N ALA A 109 -0.77 -17.10 5.51
CA ALA A 109 -0.69 -15.64 5.60
C ALA A 109 -1.62 -14.93 4.59
N ILE A 110 -1.71 -15.40 3.34
CA ILE A 110 -2.55 -14.76 2.33
C ILE A 110 -4.03 -14.84 2.72
N SER A 111 -4.54 -16.00 3.14
CA SER A 111 -5.94 -16.13 3.56
C SER A 111 -6.25 -15.31 4.81
N VAL A 112 -5.36 -15.32 5.81
CA VAL A 112 -5.51 -14.51 7.02
C VAL A 112 -5.46 -13.02 6.70
N PHE A 113 -4.54 -12.57 5.83
CA PHE A 113 -4.44 -11.16 5.46
C PHE A 113 -5.66 -10.71 4.65
N LYS A 114 -6.19 -11.53 3.75
CA LYS A 114 -7.46 -11.24 3.05
C LYS A 114 -8.60 -10.99 4.03
N SER A 115 -8.74 -11.80 5.08
CA SER A 115 -9.83 -11.68 6.05
C SER A 115 -9.79 -10.38 6.89
N VAL A 116 -8.66 -9.67 6.95
CA VAL A 116 -8.56 -8.39 7.68
C VAL A 116 -8.68 -7.15 6.78
N LEU A 117 -8.73 -7.32 5.44
CA LEU A 117 -8.74 -6.18 4.50
C LEU A 117 -9.93 -5.26 4.71
N LEU A 118 -11.12 -5.80 4.95
CA LEU A 118 -12.34 -4.99 5.19
C LEU A 118 -12.22 -4.15 6.46
N THR A 119 -11.69 -4.72 7.54
CA THR A 119 -11.47 -3.97 8.79
C THR A 119 -10.48 -2.82 8.58
N ILE A 120 -9.42 -3.04 7.79
CA ILE A 120 -8.44 -1.99 7.45
C ILE A 120 -9.11 -0.91 6.61
N LYS A 121 -9.95 -1.28 5.62
CA LYS A 121 -10.69 -0.37 4.74
C LYS A 121 -11.54 0.61 5.53
N ASP A 122 -12.30 0.12 6.47
CA ASP A 122 -13.23 0.95 7.25
C ASP A 122 -12.49 1.84 8.27
N ARG A 123 -11.34 1.38 8.74
CA ARG A 123 -10.66 2.02 9.87
C ARG A 123 -9.51 2.94 9.47
N TYR A 124 -8.75 2.63 8.41
CA TYR A 124 -7.52 3.36 8.08
C TYR A 124 -7.49 3.89 6.65
N PHE A 125 -7.48 2.99 5.67
CA PHE A 125 -7.52 3.29 4.24
C PHE A 125 -8.00 2.04 3.49
N ARG A 126 -8.48 2.19 2.27
CA ARG A 126 -8.88 1.02 1.46
C ARG A 126 -7.64 0.27 0.97
N PRO A 127 -7.35 -0.97 1.44
CA PRO A 127 -6.33 -1.78 0.82
C PRO A 127 -6.72 -2.12 -0.62
N SER A 128 -5.81 -1.92 -1.55
CA SER A 128 -6.02 -2.19 -2.97
C SER A 128 -4.69 -2.50 -3.66
N ALA A 129 -4.75 -3.14 -4.81
CA ALA A 129 -3.63 -3.22 -5.75
C ALA A 129 -3.53 -1.97 -6.64
N ARG A 130 -4.51 -1.06 -6.60
CA ARG A 130 -4.61 0.17 -7.42
C ARG A 130 -4.53 1.41 -6.54
N VAL A 131 -3.62 2.32 -6.89
CA VAL A 131 -3.42 3.59 -6.17
C VAL A 131 -4.65 4.48 -6.26
N ARG A 132 -5.31 4.50 -7.43
CA ARG A 132 -6.54 5.26 -7.67
C ARG A 132 -7.62 4.97 -6.65
N GLU A 133 -7.91 3.70 -6.36
CA GLU A 133 -8.94 3.30 -5.39
C GLU A 133 -8.61 3.78 -3.98
N ILE A 134 -7.33 3.76 -3.60
CA ILE A 134 -6.87 4.29 -2.32
C ILE A 134 -7.16 5.78 -2.24
N LYS A 135 -6.86 6.56 -3.31
CA LYS A 135 -7.14 8.00 -3.39
C LYS A 135 -8.64 8.29 -3.29
N GLU A 136 -9.45 7.65 -4.14
CA GLU A 136 -10.90 7.88 -4.20
C GLU A 136 -11.57 7.61 -2.84
N THR A 137 -11.18 6.52 -2.18
CA THR A 137 -11.70 6.21 -0.85
C THR A 137 -11.22 7.22 0.20
N ALA A 138 -9.96 7.65 0.13
CA ALA A 138 -9.43 8.67 1.04
C ALA A 138 -10.16 10.01 0.89
N ILE A 139 -10.53 10.41 -0.33
CA ILE A 139 -11.36 11.60 -0.60
C ILE A 139 -12.73 11.43 0.06
N ASN A 140 -13.42 10.32 -0.20
CA ASN A 140 -14.75 10.03 0.33
C ASN A 140 -14.79 9.97 1.87
N GLN A 141 -13.68 9.56 2.49
CA GLN A 141 -13.55 9.50 3.95
C GLN A 141 -13.01 10.80 4.59
N GLY A 142 -12.78 11.87 3.81
CA GLY A 142 -12.20 13.12 4.31
C GLY A 142 -10.75 12.98 4.83
N ARG A 143 -10.02 11.99 4.33
CA ARG A 143 -8.63 11.68 4.74
C ARG A 143 -7.58 12.16 3.72
N TYR A 144 -8.00 12.55 2.53
CA TYR A 144 -7.10 13.05 1.51
C TYR A 144 -6.67 14.49 1.81
N LEU A 145 -5.39 14.76 1.67
CA LEU A 145 -4.77 16.08 1.73
C LEU A 145 -4.13 16.37 0.38
N SER A 146 -4.65 17.33 -0.36
CA SER A 146 -4.01 17.80 -1.60
C SER A 146 -2.63 18.39 -1.31
N ASN A 147 -1.71 18.28 -2.27
CA ASN A 147 -0.34 18.77 -2.14
C ASN A 147 -0.24 20.29 -2.23
N ASN A 148 -0.47 20.98 -1.13
CA ASN A 148 -0.28 22.43 -0.98
C ASN A 148 0.46 22.77 0.31
N ALA A 149 0.95 24.00 0.44
CA ALA A 149 1.80 24.42 1.55
C ALA A 149 1.11 24.30 2.93
N ALA A 150 -0.20 24.49 3.00
CA ALA A 150 -0.96 24.36 4.24
C ALA A 150 -1.07 22.89 4.67
N ASN A 151 -1.43 22.01 3.74
CA ASN A 151 -1.60 20.59 4.00
C ASN A 151 -0.28 19.87 4.29
N ARG A 152 0.84 20.29 3.66
CA ARG A 152 2.17 19.73 3.94
C ARG A 152 2.56 19.84 5.41
N LYS A 153 2.13 20.91 6.10
CA LYS A 153 2.37 21.10 7.55
C LYS A 153 1.62 20.09 8.43
N LEU A 154 0.60 19.44 7.89
CA LEU A 154 -0.21 18.43 8.59
C LEU A 154 0.32 17.00 8.37
N VAL A 155 1.24 16.82 7.42
CA VAL A 155 1.78 15.50 7.07
C VAL A 155 2.65 14.98 8.20
N LYS A 156 2.47 13.71 8.53
CA LYS A 156 3.18 13.03 9.62
C LYS A 156 3.81 11.72 9.14
N PRO A 157 4.85 11.22 9.83
CA PRO A 157 5.37 9.88 9.59
C PRO A 157 4.25 8.84 9.67
N GLY A 158 4.25 7.89 8.72
CA GLY A 158 3.22 6.87 8.62
C GLY A 158 1.99 7.26 7.79
N TYR A 159 1.85 8.52 7.36
CA TYR A 159 0.86 8.88 6.33
C TYR A 159 1.24 8.26 4.99
N LEU A 160 0.26 8.01 4.12
CA LEU A 160 0.57 7.59 2.75
C LEU A 160 0.80 8.83 1.89
N VAL A 161 1.65 8.69 0.88
CA VAL A 161 1.90 9.71 -0.14
C VAL A 161 1.60 9.13 -1.50
N LEU A 162 0.86 9.88 -2.30
CA LEU A 162 0.45 9.54 -3.65
C LEU A 162 1.25 10.35 -4.64
N PHE A 163 1.77 9.71 -5.66
CA PHE A 163 2.60 10.33 -6.67
C PHE A 163 1.92 10.26 -8.03
N GLN A 164 2.23 11.26 -8.85
CA GLN A 164 1.86 11.34 -10.24
C GLN A 164 3.11 11.63 -11.04
N PHE A 165 3.56 10.65 -11.82
CA PHE A 165 4.80 10.75 -12.60
C PHE A 165 4.53 10.96 -14.08
N ASP A 166 3.33 10.65 -14.56
CA ASP A 166 2.92 10.92 -15.93
C ASP A 166 2.02 12.16 -16.03
N SER A 167 1.50 12.42 -17.23
CA SER A 167 0.68 13.60 -17.53
C SER A 167 -0.82 13.39 -17.34
N ASP A 168 -1.25 12.22 -16.87
CA ASP A 168 -2.67 11.99 -16.60
C ASP A 168 -3.08 12.64 -15.25
N THR A 169 -4.36 12.58 -14.90
CA THR A 169 -4.90 13.25 -13.70
C THR A 169 -4.94 12.35 -12.47
N MET A 170 -4.46 11.10 -12.58
CA MET A 170 -4.59 10.11 -11.53
C MET A 170 -3.21 9.69 -11.00
N PRO A 171 -3.09 9.47 -9.69
CA PRO A 171 -1.83 8.98 -9.13
C PRO A 171 -1.54 7.56 -9.63
N ASP A 172 -0.29 7.33 -9.96
CA ASP A 172 0.22 6.07 -10.52
C ASP A 172 1.18 5.35 -9.56
N HIS A 173 1.54 5.98 -8.44
CA HIS A 173 2.43 5.40 -7.45
C HIS A 173 2.09 5.82 -6.01
N ILE A 174 2.50 5.00 -5.04
CA ILE A 174 2.23 5.22 -3.61
C ILE A 174 3.43 4.82 -2.76
N GLY A 175 3.64 5.58 -1.69
CA GLY A 175 4.61 5.29 -0.64
C GLY A 175 4.07 5.58 0.74
N ILE A 176 4.90 5.32 1.75
CA ILE A 176 4.62 5.69 3.15
C ILE A 176 5.66 6.72 3.61
N VAL A 177 5.19 7.78 4.24
CA VAL A 177 6.01 8.92 4.69
C VAL A 177 6.89 8.50 5.87
N VAL A 178 8.19 8.72 5.73
CA VAL A 178 9.19 8.62 6.82
C VAL A 178 9.35 9.96 7.51
N SER A 179 9.58 11.01 6.73
CA SER A 179 9.69 12.39 7.19
C SER A 179 9.36 13.36 6.06
N ILE A 180 9.08 14.61 6.43
CA ILE A 180 8.86 15.70 5.49
C ILE A 180 9.86 16.82 5.81
N ASP A 181 10.54 17.30 4.79
CA ASP A 181 11.46 18.42 4.84
C ASP A 181 10.85 19.64 4.13
N ALA A 182 11.57 20.74 4.02
CA ALA A 182 11.08 21.97 3.38
C ALA A 182 10.71 21.77 1.89
N ASP A 183 11.49 20.96 1.16
CA ASP A 183 11.38 20.81 -0.30
C ASP A 183 11.06 19.38 -0.75
N SER A 184 11.05 18.40 0.17
CA SER A 184 10.95 17.00 -0.16
C SER A 184 10.25 16.16 0.92
N VAL A 185 9.90 14.94 0.54
CA VAL A 185 9.36 13.90 1.43
C VAL A 185 10.23 12.66 1.33
N LYS A 186 10.73 12.18 2.46
CA LYS A 186 11.40 10.88 2.55
C LYS A 186 10.37 9.79 2.74
N THR A 187 10.49 8.72 1.97
CA THR A 187 9.49 7.65 1.87
C THR A 187 10.11 6.27 1.93
N VAL A 188 9.27 5.27 2.22
CA VAL A 188 9.47 3.87 1.85
C VAL A 188 8.47 3.56 0.75
N GLU A 189 8.94 3.02 -0.35
CA GLU A 189 8.14 2.73 -1.54
C GLU A 189 8.35 1.31 -2.02
N PHE A 190 7.25 0.66 -2.39
CA PHE A 190 7.25 -0.62 -3.09
C PHE A 190 7.25 -0.37 -4.60
N ASN A 191 7.81 -1.30 -5.39
CA ASN A 191 7.88 -1.19 -6.85
C ASN A 191 8.53 0.10 -7.36
N THR A 192 9.65 0.48 -6.78
CA THR A 192 10.42 1.67 -7.17
C THR A 192 11.82 1.29 -7.65
N SER A 193 12.52 2.22 -8.31
CA SER A 193 13.90 2.05 -8.76
C SER A 193 14.83 3.12 -8.20
N ALA A 194 16.15 2.90 -8.31
CA ALA A 194 17.14 3.90 -8.01
C ALA A 194 17.01 5.14 -8.92
N GLU A 195 16.45 5.00 -10.11
CA GLU A 195 16.39 6.00 -11.17
C GLU A 195 15.12 6.85 -11.22
N ASN A 196 14.31 6.89 -10.15
CA ASN A 196 13.07 7.68 -10.08
C ASN A 196 11.93 7.25 -11.02
N ASN A 197 11.90 6.03 -11.51
CA ASN A 197 10.76 5.53 -12.26
C ASN A 197 9.82 4.68 -11.38
N THR A 198 8.58 4.51 -11.83
CA THR A 198 7.52 3.77 -11.13
C THR A 198 7.70 2.26 -11.16
N ASN A 199 8.54 1.72 -12.05
CA ASN A 199 8.61 0.28 -12.35
C ASN A 199 9.96 -0.37 -12.02
N GLY A 200 10.69 0.15 -11.03
CA GLY A 200 12.01 -0.37 -10.67
C GLY A 200 12.04 -1.74 -10.01
N GLY A 201 10.89 -2.30 -9.65
CA GLY A 201 10.77 -3.65 -9.14
C GLY A 201 11.39 -3.93 -7.78
N ALA A 202 11.69 -2.91 -6.98
CA ALA A 202 12.27 -3.04 -5.65
C ALA A 202 11.48 -2.31 -4.56
N VAL A 203 11.74 -2.63 -3.30
CA VAL A 203 11.31 -1.85 -2.14
C VAL A 203 12.49 -1.00 -1.68
N SER A 204 12.33 0.32 -1.70
CA SER A 204 13.44 1.24 -1.42
C SER A 204 13.01 2.47 -0.64
N ARG A 205 13.97 3.09 0.05
CA ARG A 205 13.82 4.46 0.55
C ARG A 205 14.02 5.44 -0.59
N ARG A 206 13.19 6.49 -0.61
CA ARG A 206 13.25 7.54 -1.62
C ARG A 206 13.22 8.91 -0.95
N ASP A 207 13.78 9.89 -1.64
CA ASP A 207 13.61 11.32 -1.36
C ASP A 207 12.90 11.94 -2.56
N ARG A 208 11.68 12.42 -2.36
CA ARG A 208 10.77 12.86 -3.43
C ARG A 208 10.48 14.34 -3.33
N SER A 209 10.75 15.06 -4.42
CA SER A 209 10.33 16.45 -4.56
C SER A 209 8.79 16.57 -4.53
N PHE A 210 8.28 17.64 -3.95
CA PHE A 210 6.85 17.96 -4.00
C PHE A 210 6.27 18.09 -5.42
N LYS A 211 7.08 18.26 -6.44
CA LYS A 211 6.62 18.39 -7.85
C LYS A 211 5.91 17.13 -8.37
N THR A 212 6.28 15.98 -7.86
CA THR A 212 5.72 14.69 -8.29
C THR A 212 4.64 14.17 -7.35
N ILE A 213 4.30 14.91 -6.29
CA ILE A 213 3.32 14.47 -5.31
C ILE A 213 1.93 14.99 -5.69
N ASP A 214 0.97 14.08 -5.84
CA ASP A 214 -0.45 14.36 -5.99
C ASP A 214 -1.07 14.79 -4.65
N GLY A 215 -0.79 14.05 -3.59
CA GLY A 215 -1.32 14.33 -2.25
C GLY A 215 -0.93 13.29 -1.21
N PHE A 216 -1.61 13.36 -0.07
CA PHE A 216 -1.35 12.49 1.07
C PHE A 216 -2.64 11.90 1.62
N VAL A 217 -2.55 10.73 2.28
CA VAL A 217 -3.67 10.12 2.99
C VAL A 217 -3.37 10.09 4.49
N LYS A 218 -4.21 10.77 5.27
CA LYS A 218 -4.13 10.74 6.73
C LYS A 218 -4.51 9.37 7.26
N LEU A 219 -3.70 8.79 8.13
CA LEU A 219 -4.05 7.59 8.87
C LEU A 219 -4.45 7.90 10.33
N TYR A 220 -4.10 9.10 10.85
CA TYR A 220 -4.49 9.57 12.20
C TYR A 220 -4.50 11.10 12.30
#